data_2f306bd233550bfc0f4bf0b5e5228fbc
#
_entry.id   2f306bd233550bfc0f4bf0b5e5228fbc
#
_cell.length_a   1.000
_cell.length_b   1.000
_cell.length_c   1.000
_cell.angle_alpha   90.00
_cell.angle_beta   90.00
_cell.angle_gamma   90.00
#
_symmetry.space_group_name_H-M   'P 1'
#
loop_
_entity.id
_entity.type
_entity.pdbx_description
1 polymer ?
#
loop_
_entity_poly.entity_id
_entity_poly.type
_entity_poly.pdbx_seq_one_letter_code
_entity_poly.pdbx_strand_id
1 'polypeptide(L)'
;RIKEESLLINTERGLVIITGCAHPGIVKVVRRVKEILKTNVYLVMGGFHLRGMSERQIGEIVDGFKREGVKKVGPCHCSGNLARKLFKKAYGKDFIPVGVGKTIEIP
;
A
#
# COMPACT_ATOMS: atom_id res chain seq x y z
N ARG A 1 -14.56 16.49 6.12
CA ARG A 1 -14.44 15.05 5.97
C ARG A 1 -13.66 14.68 4.73
N ILE A 2 -12.72 13.82 4.89
CA ILE A 2 -11.91 13.33 3.79
C ILE A 2 -12.50 12.02 3.31
N LYS A 3 -12.76 11.95 2.02
CA LYS A 3 -13.25 10.72 1.45
C LYS A 3 -12.08 9.91 0.94
N GLU A 4 -11.75 8.92 1.68
CA GLU A 4 -10.77 7.95 1.24
C GLU A 4 -11.52 6.77 0.67
N GLU A 5 -11.41 6.60 -0.62
CA GLU A 5 -12.07 5.48 -1.25
C GLU A 5 -11.12 4.31 -1.29
N SER A 6 -11.44 3.33 -0.49
CA SER A 6 -10.66 2.10 -0.46
C SER A 6 -11.59 0.93 -0.69
N LEU A 7 -11.17 0.04 -1.56
CA LEU A 7 -11.87 -1.21 -1.80
C LEU A 7 -11.18 -2.28 -1.00
N LEU A 8 -11.96 -3.01 -0.21
CA LEU A 8 -11.45 -4.08 0.65
C LEU A 8 -11.92 -5.42 0.11
N ILE A 9 -10.97 -6.30 -0.16
CA ILE A 9 -11.28 -7.61 -0.73
C ILE A 9 -10.67 -8.69 0.17
N ASN A 10 -11.53 -9.57 0.69
CA ASN A 10 -11.04 -10.71 1.46
C ASN A 10 -10.57 -11.81 0.53
N THR A 11 -9.40 -12.36 0.80
CA THR A 11 -8.88 -13.51 0.08
C THR A 11 -8.44 -14.57 1.08
N GLU A 12 -8.14 -15.75 0.59
CA GLU A 12 -7.65 -16.83 1.44
C GLU A 12 -6.31 -16.48 2.09
N ARG A 13 -5.55 -15.57 1.48
CA ARG A 13 -4.23 -15.20 2.00
C ARG A 13 -4.26 -13.96 2.88
N GLY A 14 -5.40 -13.28 2.95
CA GLY A 14 -5.56 -12.09 3.75
C GLY A 14 -6.29 -11.01 3.00
N LEU A 15 -6.34 -9.84 3.60
CA LEU A 15 -7.09 -8.72 3.06
C LEU A 15 -6.28 -7.98 2.00
N VAL A 16 -6.94 -7.62 0.90
CA VAL A 16 -6.36 -6.76 -0.12
C VAL A 16 -7.01 -5.38 0.02
N ILE A 17 -6.18 -4.37 0.11
CA ILE A 17 -6.64 -2.98 0.18
C ILE A 17 -6.25 -2.28 -1.11
N ILE A 18 -7.24 -1.79 -1.84
CA ILE A 18 -7.01 -0.99 -3.04
C ILE A 18 -7.47 0.42 -2.73
N THR A 19 -6.54 1.35 -2.76
CA THR A 19 -6.85 2.73 -2.40
C THR A 19 -6.62 3.66 -3.57
N GLY A 20 -7.41 4.71 -3.66
CA GLY A 20 -7.23 5.76 -4.65
C GLY A 20 -6.04 6.62 -4.28
N CYS A 21 -6.29 7.71 -3.57
CA CYS A 21 -5.23 8.55 -3.03
C CYS A 21 -5.39 8.55 -1.52
N ALA A 22 -4.44 7.98 -0.84
CA ALA A 22 -4.55 7.80 0.61
C ALA A 22 -4.09 9.05 1.36
N HIS A 23 -5.03 9.91 1.66
CA HIS A 23 -4.84 11.01 2.59
C HIS A 23 -5.62 10.66 3.85
N PRO A 24 -5.15 10.89 5.02
CA PRO A 24 -3.93 11.56 5.46
C PRO A 24 -2.71 10.65 5.61
N GLY A 25 -2.83 9.39 5.36
CA GLY A 25 -1.66 8.54 5.46
C GLY A 25 -2.01 7.09 5.27
N ILE A 26 -1.27 6.43 4.38
CA ILE A 26 -1.56 5.05 4.02
C ILE A 26 -1.32 4.08 5.19
N VAL A 27 -0.31 4.34 6.02
CA VAL A 27 -0.04 3.47 7.15
C VAL A 27 -1.19 3.51 8.16
N LYS A 28 -1.77 4.69 8.36
CA LYS A 28 -2.93 4.82 9.25
C LYS A 28 -4.13 4.07 8.71
N VAL A 29 -4.32 4.11 7.39
CA VAL A 29 -5.41 3.37 6.76
C VAL A 29 -5.23 1.88 6.99
N VAL A 30 -4.03 1.37 6.77
CA VAL A 30 -3.75 -0.05 6.98
C VAL A 30 -4.00 -0.45 8.42
N ARG A 31 -3.47 0.33 9.36
CA ARG A 31 -3.64 0.02 10.79
C ARG A 31 -5.11 0.02 11.19
N ARG A 32 -5.85 1.01 10.72
CA ARG A 32 -7.27 1.12 11.06
C ARG A 32 -8.07 -0.07 10.53
N VAL A 33 -7.79 -0.47 9.31
CA VAL A 33 -8.48 -1.60 8.71
C VAL A 33 -8.16 -2.88 9.48
N LYS A 34 -6.90 -3.08 9.84
CA LYS A 34 -6.52 -4.25 10.63
C LYS A 34 -7.23 -4.28 11.99
N GLU A 35 -7.34 -3.12 12.63
CA GLU A 35 -8.01 -3.04 13.94
C GLU A 35 -9.50 -3.37 13.83
N ILE A 36 -10.15 -2.84 12.80
CA ILE A 36 -11.58 -3.02 12.65
C ILE A 36 -11.93 -4.45 12.21
N LEU A 37 -11.22 -4.97 11.23
CA LEU A 37 -11.52 -6.27 10.66
C LEU A 37 -10.76 -7.42 11.32
N LYS A 38 -9.76 -7.11 12.14
CA LYS A 38 -8.95 -8.09 12.86
C LYS A 38 -8.42 -9.17 11.94
N THR A 39 -7.86 -8.76 10.82
CA THR A 39 -7.31 -9.67 9.84
C THR A 39 -5.98 -9.16 9.33
N ASN A 40 -5.17 -10.05 8.80
CA ASN A 40 -3.88 -9.68 8.21
C ASN A 40 -4.11 -9.03 6.86
N VAL A 41 -3.23 -8.07 6.53
CA VAL A 41 -3.27 -7.42 5.23
C VAL A 41 -2.26 -8.10 4.32
N TYR A 42 -2.74 -8.66 3.24
CA TYR A 42 -1.90 -9.37 2.29
C TYR A 42 -1.29 -8.42 1.26
N LEU A 43 -2.08 -7.50 0.74
CA LEU A 43 -1.64 -6.63 -0.34
C LEU A 43 -2.26 -5.24 -0.16
N VAL A 44 -1.44 -4.21 -0.31
CA VAL A 44 -1.92 -2.83 -0.38
C VAL A 44 -1.46 -2.26 -1.70
N MET A 45 -2.38 -1.74 -2.49
CA MET A 45 -2.05 -1.18 -3.79
C MET A 45 -2.83 0.08 -4.07
N GLY A 46 -2.35 0.89 -5.02
CA GLY A 46 -3.00 2.12 -5.42
C GLY A 46 -2.14 3.33 -5.21
N GLY A 47 -2.77 4.49 -5.08
CA GLY A 47 -2.06 5.74 -4.88
C GLY A 47 -1.78 5.99 -3.41
N PHE A 48 -0.50 6.11 -3.07
CA PHE A 48 -0.10 6.34 -1.68
C PHE A 48 0.17 7.80 -1.37
N HIS A 49 0.14 8.65 -2.40
CA HIS A 49 0.27 10.10 -2.24
C HIS A 49 1.58 10.51 -1.54
N LEU A 50 2.69 9.96 -2.01
CA LEU A 50 3.99 10.19 -1.38
C LEU A 50 4.91 11.11 -2.18
N ARG A 51 4.39 11.74 -3.22
CA ARG A 51 5.16 12.68 -4.00
C ARG A 51 5.61 13.86 -3.15
N GLY A 52 6.84 14.27 -3.34
CA GLY A 52 7.38 15.39 -2.60
C GLY A 52 7.94 15.05 -1.23
N MET A 53 7.77 13.81 -0.80
CA MET A 53 8.34 13.38 0.47
C MET A 53 9.81 13.03 0.30
N SER A 54 10.59 13.23 1.36
CA SER A 54 12.00 12.88 1.36
C SER A 54 12.16 11.37 1.43
N GLU A 55 13.36 10.91 1.09
CA GLU A 55 13.69 9.50 1.20
C GLU A 55 13.48 8.98 2.62
N ARG A 56 13.85 9.80 3.62
CA ARG A 56 13.67 9.42 5.02
C ARG A 56 12.20 9.25 5.37
N GLN A 57 11.36 10.19 4.92
CA GLN A 57 9.92 10.11 5.20
C GLN A 57 9.29 8.89 4.56
N ILE A 58 9.67 8.60 3.31
CA ILE A 58 9.15 7.43 2.62
C ILE A 58 9.65 6.16 3.29
N GLY A 59 10.91 6.15 3.73
CA GLY A 59 11.46 5.01 4.45
C GLY A 59 10.69 4.70 5.71
N GLU A 60 10.25 5.73 6.44
CA GLU A 60 9.45 5.52 7.64
C GLU A 60 8.10 4.90 7.31
N ILE A 61 7.53 5.26 6.15
CA ILE A 61 6.26 4.68 5.71
C ILE A 61 6.46 3.22 5.31
N VAL A 62 7.55 2.90 4.62
CA VAL A 62 7.89 1.53 4.29
C VAL A 62 8.04 0.69 5.56
N ASP A 63 8.74 1.23 6.55
CA ASP A 63 8.92 0.56 7.83
C ASP A 63 7.56 0.34 8.52
N GLY A 64 6.66 1.31 8.41
CA GLY A 64 5.33 1.19 8.95
C GLY A 64 4.56 0.03 8.31
N PHE A 65 4.68 -0.11 6.99
CA PHE A 65 4.06 -1.23 6.29
C PHE A 65 4.60 -2.56 6.79
N LYS A 66 5.92 -2.66 6.94
CA LYS A 66 6.54 -3.87 7.46
C LYS A 66 6.10 -4.17 8.87
N ARG A 67 6.00 -3.14 9.71
CA ARG A 67 5.58 -3.29 11.09
C ARG A 67 4.13 -3.77 11.19
N GLU A 68 3.26 -3.30 10.28
CA GLU A 68 1.89 -3.75 10.24
C GLU A 68 1.70 -5.10 9.56
N GLY A 69 2.78 -5.68 9.05
CA GLY A 69 2.73 -7.00 8.47
C GLY A 69 2.17 -7.07 7.06
N VAL A 70 2.20 -5.96 6.33
CA VAL A 70 1.76 -5.95 4.94
C VAL A 70 2.70 -6.82 4.13
N LYS A 71 2.15 -7.83 3.45
CA LYS A 71 2.95 -8.82 2.75
C LYS A 71 3.44 -8.35 1.40
N LYS A 72 2.58 -7.71 0.63
CA LYS A 72 2.89 -7.24 -0.72
C LYS A 72 2.42 -5.81 -0.91
N VAL A 73 3.08 -5.08 -1.79
CA VAL A 73 2.72 -3.70 -2.07
C VAL A 73 2.70 -3.43 -3.57
N GLY A 74 1.80 -2.54 -3.99
CA GLY A 74 1.70 -2.13 -5.38
C GLY A 74 1.41 -0.64 -5.48
N PRO A 75 2.39 0.24 -5.16
CA PRO A 75 2.16 1.67 -5.32
C PRO A 75 2.11 2.05 -6.79
N CYS A 76 1.09 2.81 -7.18
CA CYS A 76 0.94 3.23 -8.57
C CYS A 76 1.76 4.50 -8.83
N HIS A 77 1.71 4.98 -10.08
CA HIS A 77 2.54 6.12 -10.50
C HIS A 77 2.30 7.38 -9.68
N CYS A 78 1.09 7.61 -9.20
CA CYS A 78 0.81 8.80 -8.42
C CYS A 78 1.48 8.79 -7.05
N SER A 79 2.04 7.66 -6.66
CA SER A 79 2.82 7.58 -5.42
C SER A 79 4.18 8.26 -5.55
N GLY A 80 4.67 8.46 -6.79
CA GLY A 80 5.95 9.08 -7.05
C GLY A 80 7.05 8.04 -7.30
N ASN A 81 8.04 8.44 -8.11
CA ASN A 81 9.10 7.51 -8.50
C ASN A 81 9.98 7.08 -7.34
N LEU A 82 10.30 8.01 -6.45
CA LEU A 82 11.14 7.69 -5.30
C LEU A 82 10.45 6.69 -4.37
N ALA A 83 9.15 6.89 -4.13
CA ALA A 83 8.40 5.97 -3.29
C ALA A 83 8.37 4.58 -3.90
N ARG A 84 8.12 4.48 -5.20
CA ARG A 84 8.09 3.19 -5.87
C ARG A 84 9.43 2.49 -5.79
N LYS A 85 10.52 3.25 -5.94
CA LYS A 85 11.87 2.71 -5.85
C LYS A 85 12.16 2.14 -4.46
N LEU A 86 11.79 2.88 -3.42
CA LEU A 86 12.05 2.45 -2.05
C LEU A 86 11.19 1.26 -1.65
N PHE A 87 9.93 1.23 -2.07
CA PHE A 87 9.08 0.08 -1.83
C PHE A 87 9.60 -1.15 -2.56
N LYS A 88 10.06 -0.98 -3.80
CA LYS A 88 10.61 -2.09 -4.56
C LYS A 88 11.85 -2.66 -3.89
N LYS A 89 12.70 -1.78 -3.37
CA LYS A 89 13.91 -2.22 -2.66
C LYS A 89 13.56 -3.00 -1.40
N ALA A 90 12.55 -2.55 -0.66
CA ALA A 90 12.17 -3.17 0.59
C ALA A 90 11.40 -4.48 0.41
N TYR A 91 10.59 -4.57 -0.62
CA TYR A 91 9.71 -5.72 -0.83
C TYR A 91 10.21 -6.71 -1.88
N GLY A 92 11.16 -6.30 -2.72
CA GLY A 92 11.74 -7.21 -3.71
C GLY A 92 10.69 -7.85 -4.59
N LYS A 93 10.62 -9.16 -4.60
CA LYS A 93 9.66 -9.90 -5.42
C LYS A 93 8.21 -9.66 -5.00
N ASP A 94 8.00 -9.16 -3.79
CA ASP A 94 6.66 -8.86 -3.29
C ASP A 94 6.20 -7.44 -3.67
N PHE A 95 7.00 -6.72 -4.43
CA PHE A 95 6.61 -5.45 -5.03
C PHE A 95 5.90 -5.76 -6.35
N ILE A 96 4.69 -5.25 -6.49
CA ILE A 96 3.88 -5.47 -7.69
C ILE A 96 3.89 -4.20 -8.52
N PRO A 97 4.45 -4.20 -9.72
CA PRO A 97 4.39 -3.02 -10.59
C PRO A 97 2.95 -2.83 -11.06
N VAL A 98 2.38 -1.68 -10.70
CA VAL A 98 1.01 -1.34 -11.03
C VAL A 98 1.00 -0.27 -12.10
N GLY A 99 0.25 -0.47 -13.17
CA GLY A 99 0.13 0.49 -14.25
C GLY A 99 -1.13 0.24 -15.03
N VAL A 100 -1.35 1.08 -16.03
CA VAL A 100 -2.53 0.96 -16.88
C VAL A 100 -2.48 -0.38 -17.62
N GLY A 101 -3.56 -1.12 -17.55
CA GLY A 101 -3.66 -2.42 -18.24
C GLY A 101 -3.00 -3.56 -17.49
N LYS A 102 -2.43 -3.33 -16.33
CA LYS A 102 -1.81 -4.38 -15.57
C LYS A 102 -2.85 -5.30 -14.94
N THR A 103 -2.68 -6.59 -15.14
CA THR A 103 -3.52 -7.60 -14.52
C THR A 103 -2.78 -8.19 -13.33
N ILE A 104 -3.44 -8.26 -12.19
CA ILE A 104 -2.85 -8.81 -10.98
C ILE A 104 -3.69 -9.99 -10.55
N GLU A 105 -3.03 -11.14 -10.39
CA GLU A 105 -3.71 -12.33 -9.91
C GLU A 105 -3.60 -12.40 -8.39
N ILE A 106 -4.74 -12.58 -7.76
CA ILE A 106 -4.82 -12.71 -6.31
C ILE A 106 -5.35 -14.11 -6.01
N PRO A 107 -4.58 -14.91 -5.28
CA PRO A 107 -4.99 -16.29 -4.99
C PRO A 107 -6.22 -16.36 -4.09
#